data_9c8587b3809ca9c6586bfcd221493925
#
_entry.id   9c8587b3809ca9c6586bfcd221493925
#
_cell.length_a   1.000
_cell.length_b   1.000
_cell.length_c   1.000
_cell.angle_alpha   90.00
_cell.angle_beta   90.00
_cell.angle_gamma   90.00
#
_symmetry.space_group_name_H-M   'P 1'
#
loop_
_entity.id
_entity.type
_entity.pdbx_description
1 polymer ?
#
loop_
_entity_poly.entity_id
_entity_poly.type
_entity_poly.pdbx_seq_one_letter_code
_entity_poly.pdbx_strand_id
1 'polypeptide(L)'
;MAKYTVAVAGATGYAGGEALRILAAHPDFDITCVAGHSSVGESMAKHMPHIPQLANLVVEDTTPEVLNGHDVIILALPHGASGKLASQLDPNAVVVDLGADHRLEEQAAWDEFYGGDFYEHWTYGMPELITGKAADGSYTRQRAALPGTKRIAGPGCNVTATTLALQPGIAEGLVESQDIVADLVVGYSGAGKNLKRTNLLAAEALQSALPYSVGGKHRHIPEILQNFAHAAGKSAAEASEFTLGFTPVLAPMSRGILATVSARMTDTAKALSDEEIRAVWSKAYEGQDFMVLLPEGTLPATGNIIGSNAAHLQVVTDRKAGRIYAFAAIDNLNRGTAGQAVQSLNIALGLPEDAGLTKIGVAP
;
A
#
# COMPACT_ATOMS: atom_id res chain seq x y z
N MET A 1 -6.84 17.98 23.23
CA MET A 1 -7.57 18.46 22.04
C MET A 1 -6.78 17.99 20.83
N ALA A 2 -7.45 17.44 19.81
CA ALA A 2 -6.82 17.09 18.54
C ALA A 2 -6.07 18.28 17.95
N LYS A 3 -4.94 18.02 17.28
CA LYS A 3 -4.09 19.08 16.71
C LYS A 3 -4.49 19.46 15.29
N TYR A 4 -5.11 18.53 14.55
CA TYR A 4 -5.38 18.67 13.13
C TYR A 4 -6.81 18.32 12.80
N THR A 5 -7.46 19.15 11.98
CA THR A 5 -8.75 18.84 11.37
C THR A 5 -8.58 18.01 10.11
N VAL A 6 -9.50 17.04 9.89
CA VAL A 6 -9.38 16.08 8.77
C VAL A 6 -10.66 16.05 7.95
N ALA A 7 -10.51 16.17 6.62
CA ALA A 7 -11.52 15.85 5.64
C ALA A 7 -11.19 14.53 4.92
N VAL A 8 -12.20 13.66 4.72
CA VAL A 8 -12.05 12.40 3.98
C VAL A 8 -13.01 12.37 2.80
N ALA A 9 -12.49 12.45 1.58
CA ALA A 9 -13.24 12.27 0.34
C ALA A 9 -13.27 10.77 -0.04
N GLY A 10 -14.46 10.30 -0.50
CA GLY A 10 -14.70 8.87 -0.71
C GLY A 10 -14.96 8.10 0.59
N ALA A 11 -15.47 8.79 1.61
CA ALA A 11 -15.67 8.33 2.98
C ALA A 11 -16.50 7.03 3.10
N THR A 12 -17.45 6.80 2.21
CA THR A 12 -18.36 5.64 2.24
C THR A 12 -17.83 4.40 1.49
N GLY A 13 -16.65 4.52 0.87
CA GLY A 13 -15.91 3.41 0.26
C GLY A 13 -15.13 2.58 1.26
N TYR A 14 -14.53 1.46 0.82
CA TYR A 14 -13.72 0.60 1.71
C TYR A 14 -12.43 1.29 2.17
N ALA A 15 -11.70 1.94 1.28
CA ALA A 15 -10.45 2.64 1.62
C ALA A 15 -10.72 3.86 2.52
N GLY A 16 -11.71 4.69 2.17
CA GLY A 16 -12.12 5.83 3.00
C GLY A 16 -12.65 5.39 4.37
N GLY A 17 -13.47 4.34 4.41
CA GLY A 17 -13.98 3.78 5.67
C GLY A 17 -12.88 3.25 6.58
N GLU A 18 -11.85 2.61 6.03
CA GLU A 18 -10.70 2.16 6.83
C GLU A 18 -9.86 3.35 7.31
N ALA A 19 -9.65 4.39 6.47
CA ALA A 19 -8.99 5.61 6.90
C ALA A 19 -9.76 6.27 8.06
N LEU A 20 -11.08 6.38 7.96
CA LEU A 20 -11.94 6.90 9.04
C LEU A 20 -11.83 6.06 10.32
N ARG A 21 -11.77 4.72 10.21
CA ARG A 21 -11.64 3.84 11.38
C ARG A 21 -10.32 4.08 12.14
N ILE A 22 -9.23 4.26 11.42
CA ILE A 22 -7.92 4.53 12.01
C ILE A 22 -7.88 5.94 12.60
N LEU A 23 -8.30 6.94 11.82
CA LEU A 23 -8.28 8.35 12.23
C LEU A 23 -9.21 8.64 13.42
N ALA A 24 -10.37 7.96 13.52
CA ALA A 24 -11.29 8.10 14.65
C ALA A 24 -10.71 7.63 15.99
N ALA A 25 -9.69 6.76 15.95
CA ALA A 25 -8.96 6.30 17.12
C ALA A 25 -7.62 7.05 17.33
N HIS A 26 -7.27 7.97 16.45
CA HIS A 26 -6.00 8.68 16.50
C HIS A 26 -6.06 9.87 17.49
N PRO A 27 -5.04 10.06 18.36
CA PRO A 27 -5.10 11.09 19.40
C PRO A 27 -4.97 12.53 18.88
N ASP A 28 -4.41 12.73 17.69
CA ASP A 28 -4.07 14.05 17.17
C ASP A 28 -5.00 14.52 16.02
N PHE A 29 -5.91 13.69 15.54
CA PHE A 29 -6.82 14.04 14.44
C PHE A 29 -8.28 14.16 14.88
N ASP A 30 -8.96 15.19 14.34
CA ASP A 30 -10.40 15.39 14.48
C ASP A 30 -11.04 15.32 13.09
N ILE A 31 -11.90 14.34 12.86
CA ILE A 31 -12.61 14.16 11.59
C ILE A 31 -13.78 15.11 11.58
N THR A 32 -13.67 16.20 10.85
CA THR A 32 -14.67 17.27 10.79
C THR A 32 -15.48 17.27 9.50
N CYS A 33 -14.97 16.60 8.43
CA CYS A 33 -15.65 16.50 7.15
C CYS A 33 -15.53 15.09 6.57
N VAL A 34 -16.65 14.57 6.05
CA VAL A 34 -16.75 13.33 5.30
C VAL A 34 -17.47 13.61 3.99
N ALA A 35 -16.81 13.36 2.86
CA ALA A 35 -17.35 13.67 1.55
C ALA A 35 -17.47 12.41 0.67
N GLY A 36 -18.46 12.45 -0.23
CA GLY A 36 -18.74 11.38 -1.18
C GLY A 36 -19.60 11.91 -2.32
N HIS A 37 -19.82 11.11 -3.35
CA HIS A 37 -20.63 11.54 -4.50
C HIS A 37 -22.05 10.97 -4.48
N SER A 38 -22.20 9.68 -4.28
CA SER A 38 -23.49 8.98 -4.34
C SER A 38 -24.25 8.94 -3.01
N SER A 39 -23.65 9.43 -1.93
CA SER A 39 -24.18 9.32 -0.56
C SER A 39 -24.40 10.70 0.09
N VAL A 40 -24.36 11.77 -0.69
CA VAL A 40 -24.57 13.15 -0.19
C VAL A 40 -25.88 13.27 0.55
N GLY A 41 -25.85 13.91 1.74
CA GLY A 41 -27.01 14.09 2.62
C GLY A 41 -27.31 12.89 3.52
N GLU A 42 -26.60 11.76 3.38
CA GLU A 42 -26.78 10.59 4.25
C GLU A 42 -25.87 10.68 5.48
N SER A 43 -26.38 10.19 6.63
CA SER A 43 -25.58 10.10 7.86
C SER A 43 -24.55 8.99 7.78
N MET A 44 -23.36 9.21 8.35
CA MET A 44 -22.34 8.20 8.49
C MET A 44 -22.77 7.01 9.33
N ALA A 45 -23.72 7.14 10.23
CA ALA A 45 -24.32 6.01 10.94
C ALA A 45 -24.89 4.93 10.01
N LYS A 46 -25.38 5.32 8.83
CA LYS A 46 -25.89 4.40 7.80
C LYS A 46 -24.76 3.60 7.11
N HIS A 47 -23.61 4.23 6.91
CA HIS A 47 -22.50 3.65 6.14
C HIS A 47 -21.45 2.96 7.01
N MET A 48 -21.18 3.55 8.19
CA MET A 48 -20.12 3.11 9.11
C MET A 48 -20.64 2.97 10.54
N PRO A 49 -21.66 2.11 10.78
CA PRO A 49 -22.26 1.92 12.12
C PRO A 49 -21.27 1.43 13.17
N HIS A 50 -20.14 0.86 12.75
CA HIS A 50 -19.05 0.39 13.60
C HIS A 50 -18.09 1.51 14.06
N ILE A 51 -18.32 2.75 13.63
CA ILE A 51 -17.55 3.93 14.08
C ILE A 51 -18.56 4.94 14.69
N PRO A 52 -19.05 4.69 15.92
CA PRO A 52 -20.13 5.48 16.51
C PRO A 52 -19.76 6.96 16.71
N GLN A 53 -18.47 7.30 16.83
CA GLN A 53 -17.99 8.67 16.95
C GLN A 53 -18.37 9.53 15.73
N LEU A 54 -18.52 8.92 14.55
CA LEU A 54 -18.82 9.62 13.30
C LEU A 54 -20.33 9.61 12.96
N ALA A 55 -21.17 9.01 13.81
CA ALA A 55 -22.60 8.80 13.52
C ALA A 55 -23.37 10.06 13.14
N ASN A 56 -23.01 11.20 13.71
CA ASN A 56 -23.67 12.49 13.48
C ASN A 56 -23.14 13.26 12.25
N LEU A 57 -22.04 12.82 11.64
CA LEU A 57 -21.54 13.44 10.41
C LEU A 57 -22.45 13.08 9.24
N VAL A 58 -22.74 14.09 8.42
CA VAL A 58 -23.50 13.94 7.17
C VAL A 58 -22.52 14.01 6.01
N VAL A 59 -22.67 13.13 5.03
CA VAL A 59 -21.82 13.09 3.84
C VAL A 59 -22.09 14.33 3.00
N GLU A 60 -21.05 15.13 2.76
CA GLU A 60 -21.02 16.30 1.91
C GLU A 60 -20.58 15.95 0.49
N ASP A 61 -20.73 16.88 -0.47
CA ASP A 61 -20.25 16.64 -1.83
C ASP A 61 -18.73 16.77 -1.90
N THR A 62 -18.11 16.03 -2.83
CA THR A 62 -16.66 16.02 -3.02
C THR A 62 -16.24 17.19 -3.90
N THR A 63 -16.14 18.38 -3.32
CA THR A 63 -15.72 19.62 -4.01
C THR A 63 -14.57 20.31 -3.27
N PRO A 64 -13.77 21.14 -3.96
CA PRO A 64 -12.72 21.92 -3.31
C PRO A 64 -13.24 22.81 -2.17
N GLU A 65 -14.44 23.40 -2.32
CA GLU A 65 -15.05 24.30 -1.34
C GLU A 65 -15.36 23.58 -0.03
N VAL A 66 -15.74 22.30 -0.11
CA VAL A 66 -16.01 21.44 1.06
C VAL A 66 -14.73 20.98 1.72
N LEU A 67 -13.73 20.62 0.92
CA LEU A 67 -12.49 20.00 1.42
C LEU A 67 -11.46 21.01 1.92
N ASN A 68 -11.40 22.21 1.32
CA ASN A 68 -10.47 23.24 1.72
C ASN A 68 -10.81 23.80 3.13
N GLY A 69 -9.78 24.28 3.83
CA GLY A 69 -9.93 24.76 5.21
C GLY A 69 -9.67 23.69 6.28
N HIS A 70 -9.34 22.45 5.87
CA HIS A 70 -8.88 21.39 6.75
C HIS A 70 -7.36 21.26 6.69
N ASP A 71 -6.73 20.90 7.81
CA ASP A 71 -5.28 20.72 7.91
C ASP A 71 -4.81 19.50 7.10
N VAL A 72 -5.65 18.46 7.05
CA VAL A 72 -5.39 17.19 6.36
C VAL A 72 -6.57 16.80 5.48
N ILE A 73 -6.28 16.36 4.26
CA ILE A 73 -7.29 15.88 3.32
C ILE A 73 -6.87 14.49 2.82
N ILE A 74 -7.74 13.50 3.03
CA ILE A 74 -7.54 12.14 2.50
C ILE A 74 -8.43 11.95 1.27
N LEU A 75 -7.83 11.60 0.14
CA LEU A 75 -8.52 11.31 -1.11
C LEU A 75 -8.61 9.79 -1.31
N ALA A 76 -9.78 9.21 -1.14
CA ALA A 76 -10.07 7.80 -1.39
C ALA A 76 -10.98 7.65 -2.62
N LEU A 77 -10.56 8.24 -3.73
CA LEU A 77 -11.35 8.40 -4.95
C LEU A 77 -10.95 7.37 -6.02
N PRO A 78 -11.81 7.13 -7.02
CA PRO A 78 -11.44 6.36 -8.21
C PRO A 78 -10.28 7.02 -8.97
N HIS A 79 -9.50 6.19 -9.70
CA HIS A 79 -8.42 6.67 -10.57
C HIS A 79 -8.91 7.71 -11.58
N GLY A 80 -8.15 8.76 -11.81
CA GLY A 80 -8.49 9.89 -12.69
C GLY A 80 -9.33 10.97 -12.02
N ALA A 81 -9.81 10.75 -10.79
CA ALA A 81 -10.63 11.73 -10.08
C ALA A 81 -9.83 12.57 -9.07
N SER A 82 -8.83 11.98 -8.43
CA SER A 82 -8.03 12.68 -7.41
C SER A 82 -7.10 13.72 -8.01
N GLY A 83 -6.46 13.46 -9.14
CA GLY A 83 -5.51 14.39 -9.75
C GLY A 83 -6.15 15.75 -10.12
N LYS A 84 -7.33 15.72 -10.75
CA LYS A 84 -8.07 16.96 -11.08
C LYS A 84 -8.52 17.72 -9.83
N LEU A 85 -8.99 17.02 -8.81
CA LEU A 85 -9.43 17.64 -7.55
C LEU A 85 -8.24 18.20 -6.79
N ALA A 86 -7.16 17.45 -6.69
CA ALA A 86 -5.97 17.80 -5.93
C ALA A 86 -5.32 19.11 -6.36
N SER A 87 -5.39 19.45 -7.67
CA SER A 87 -4.87 20.71 -8.20
C SER A 87 -5.61 21.97 -7.69
N GLN A 88 -6.78 21.80 -7.08
CA GLN A 88 -7.64 22.88 -6.57
C GLN A 88 -7.65 22.93 -5.03
N LEU A 89 -6.91 22.04 -4.37
CA LEU A 89 -6.83 22.00 -2.91
C LEU A 89 -5.77 22.96 -2.37
N ASP A 90 -5.99 23.45 -1.14
CA ASP A 90 -5.07 24.35 -0.45
C ASP A 90 -3.64 23.78 -0.45
N PRO A 91 -2.65 24.52 -0.98
CA PRO A 91 -1.26 24.09 -0.97
C PRO A 91 -0.67 23.90 0.44
N ASN A 92 -1.27 24.52 1.46
CA ASN A 92 -0.82 24.40 2.85
C ASN A 92 -1.38 23.15 3.54
N ALA A 93 -2.51 22.60 3.09
CA ALA A 93 -3.05 21.36 3.62
C ALA A 93 -2.15 20.16 3.26
N VAL A 94 -2.04 19.20 4.17
CA VAL A 94 -1.42 17.91 3.84
C VAL A 94 -2.45 17.04 3.14
N VAL A 95 -2.18 16.67 1.89
CA VAL A 95 -3.07 15.84 1.09
C VAL A 95 -2.46 14.45 0.91
N VAL A 96 -3.22 13.42 1.26
CA VAL A 96 -2.85 12.01 1.03
C VAL A 96 -3.80 11.42 0.00
N ASP A 97 -3.28 11.03 -1.16
CA ASP A 97 -4.05 10.36 -2.21
C ASP A 97 -3.91 8.84 -2.10
N LEU A 98 -5.00 8.14 -1.85
CA LEU A 98 -5.10 6.68 -1.87
C LEU A 98 -5.38 6.15 -3.28
N GLY A 99 -5.66 7.04 -4.25
CA GLY A 99 -5.77 6.74 -5.67
C GLY A 99 -4.41 6.47 -6.32
N ALA A 100 -4.41 6.29 -7.64
CA ALA A 100 -3.18 5.99 -8.39
C ALA A 100 -2.55 7.21 -9.06
N ASP A 101 -3.25 8.34 -9.09
CA ASP A 101 -2.99 9.44 -10.00
C ASP A 101 -1.61 10.10 -9.80
N HIS A 102 -1.03 9.96 -8.61
CA HIS A 102 0.24 10.58 -8.23
C HIS A 102 1.36 9.59 -7.87
N ARG A 103 1.24 8.29 -8.25
CA ARG A 103 2.19 7.23 -7.86
C ARG A 103 3.35 7.06 -8.82
N LEU A 104 3.06 7.12 -10.14
CA LEU A 104 4.04 6.83 -11.17
C LEU A 104 4.86 8.09 -11.51
N GLU A 105 6.17 7.91 -11.64
CA GLU A 105 7.11 8.97 -12.02
C GLU A 105 7.20 9.11 -13.53
N GLU A 106 6.97 8.02 -14.29
CA GLU A 106 7.11 7.97 -15.73
C GLU A 106 5.75 8.03 -16.46
N GLN A 107 5.55 9.06 -17.28
CA GLN A 107 4.32 9.23 -18.08
C GLN A 107 4.06 8.04 -18.99
N ALA A 108 5.09 7.47 -19.62
CA ALA A 108 4.94 6.33 -20.51
C ALA A 108 4.29 5.11 -19.80
N ALA A 109 4.66 4.86 -18.56
CA ALA A 109 4.05 3.80 -17.73
C ALA A 109 2.59 4.12 -17.38
N TRP A 110 2.26 5.39 -17.15
CA TRP A 110 0.88 5.82 -16.94
C TRP A 110 0.03 5.61 -18.19
N ASP A 111 0.51 6.05 -19.35
CA ASP A 111 -0.21 5.96 -20.61
C ASP A 111 -0.50 4.50 -21.01
N GLU A 112 0.45 3.58 -20.75
CA GLU A 112 0.29 2.16 -21.04
C GLU A 112 -0.77 1.49 -20.14
N PHE A 113 -0.78 1.79 -18.84
CA PHE A 113 -1.55 1.02 -17.85
C PHE A 113 -2.83 1.71 -17.36
N TYR A 114 -2.90 3.03 -17.40
CA TYR A 114 -4.04 3.81 -16.89
C TYR A 114 -4.73 4.62 -17.98
N GLY A 115 -3.95 5.36 -18.78
CA GLY A 115 -4.46 6.32 -19.76
C GLY A 115 -5.11 7.57 -19.13
N GLY A 116 -5.54 8.53 -19.95
CA GLY A 116 -6.05 9.80 -19.48
C GLY A 116 -4.96 10.77 -19.06
N ASP A 117 -5.30 11.78 -18.26
CA ASP A 117 -4.35 12.81 -17.84
C ASP A 117 -3.27 12.23 -16.91
N PHE A 118 -2.01 12.56 -17.18
CA PHE A 118 -0.90 12.28 -16.29
C PHE A 118 -0.68 13.46 -15.33
N TYR A 119 -0.59 13.16 -14.04
CA TYR A 119 -0.35 14.17 -13.00
C TYR A 119 1.05 14.00 -12.42
N GLU A 120 1.60 15.10 -11.90
CA GLU A 120 2.88 15.08 -11.20
C GLU A 120 2.87 14.06 -10.08
N HIS A 121 3.96 13.28 -9.98
CA HIS A 121 4.13 12.32 -8.87
C HIS A 121 4.34 13.05 -7.55
N TRP A 122 3.84 12.45 -6.46
CA TRP A 122 3.97 12.96 -5.10
C TRP A 122 4.95 12.13 -4.29
N THR A 123 5.33 12.64 -3.11
CA THR A 123 6.13 11.87 -2.16
C THR A 123 5.47 10.51 -1.90
N TYR A 124 6.17 9.43 -2.23
CA TYR A 124 5.62 8.08 -2.16
C TYR A 124 5.42 7.61 -0.72
N GLY A 125 4.22 7.19 -0.36
CA GLY A 125 3.79 6.88 1.00
C GLY A 125 4.11 5.46 1.47
N MET A 126 5.32 4.98 1.24
CA MET A 126 5.84 3.69 1.75
C MET A 126 7.17 3.95 2.51
N PRO A 127 7.12 4.25 3.81
CA PRO A 127 8.32 4.62 4.59
C PRO A 127 9.46 3.61 4.51
N GLU A 128 9.15 2.31 4.43
CA GLU A 128 10.11 1.21 4.41
C GLU A 128 10.66 0.88 3.02
N LEU A 129 10.19 1.55 1.96
CA LEU A 129 10.75 1.36 0.62
C LEU A 129 12.25 1.69 0.65
N ILE A 130 13.07 0.74 0.25
CA ILE A 130 14.50 0.93 0.04
C ILE A 130 14.68 1.75 -1.24
N THR A 131 15.47 2.82 -1.16
CA THR A 131 15.76 3.72 -2.29
C THR A 131 17.25 3.72 -2.66
N GLY A 132 17.97 2.71 -2.22
CA GLY A 132 19.40 2.53 -2.48
C GLY A 132 20.19 2.32 -1.19
N LYS A 133 21.50 2.58 -1.29
CA LYS A 133 22.45 2.46 -0.17
C LYS A 133 23.28 3.74 0.00
N ALA A 134 23.54 4.09 1.24
CA ALA A 134 24.49 5.12 1.60
C ALA A 134 25.96 4.61 1.48
N ALA A 135 26.93 5.50 1.58
CA ALA A 135 28.36 5.16 1.45
C ALA A 135 28.86 4.17 2.52
N ASP A 136 28.19 4.12 3.67
CA ASP A 136 28.49 3.18 4.77
C ASP A 136 27.80 1.80 4.60
N GLY A 137 27.06 1.59 3.50
CA GLY A 137 26.32 0.37 3.21
C GLY A 137 24.98 0.23 3.94
N SER A 138 24.54 1.25 4.65
CA SER A 138 23.18 1.31 5.21
C SER A 138 22.15 1.58 4.10
N TYR A 139 20.91 1.09 4.30
CA TYR A 139 19.84 1.34 3.34
C TYR A 139 19.33 2.79 3.45
N THR A 140 19.27 3.48 2.32
CA THR A 140 18.46 4.69 2.19
C THR A 140 17.00 4.30 1.99
N ARG A 141 16.07 5.11 2.51
CA ARG A 141 14.64 4.78 2.51
C ARG A 141 13.78 5.98 2.16
N GLN A 142 12.62 5.68 1.60
CA GLN A 142 11.59 6.66 1.29
C GLN A 142 11.15 7.48 2.52
N ARG A 143 11.28 6.91 3.71
CA ARG A 143 11.06 7.59 5.00
C ARG A 143 11.72 8.98 5.07
N ALA A 144 12.92 9.12 4.51
CA ALA A 144 13.69 10.38 4.58
C ALA A 144 13.04 11.53 3.79
N ALA A 145 12.18 11.23 2.81
CA ALA A 145 11.48 12.23 1.99
C ALA A 145 10.13 12.67 2.58
N LEU A 146 9.64 11.97 3.61
CA LEU A 146 8.31 12.24 4.17
C LEU A 146 8.22 13.46 5.10
N PRO A 147 9.21 13.76 5.97
CA PRO A 147 9.09 14.86 6.92
C PRO A 147 8.80 16.20 6.24
N GLY A 148 7.69 16.86 6.64
CA GLY A 148 7.26 18.15 6.13
C GLY A 148 6.63 18.16 4.74
N THR A 149 6.53 17.00 4.05
CA THR A 149 5.84 16.95 2.74
C THR A 149 4.35 17.27 2.89
N LYS A 150 3.80 17.95 1.88
CA LYS A 150 2.38 18.30 1.81
C LYS A 150 1.58 17.41 0.86
N ARG A 151 2.23 16.59 0.08
CA ARG A 151 1.62 15.74 -0.96
C ARG A 151 2.16 14.33 -0.84
N ILE A 152 1.29 13.38 -0.50
CA ILE A 152 1.63 11.98 -0.26
C ILE A 152 0.81 11.08 -1.18
N ALA A 153 1.48 10.26 -2.00
CA ALA A 153 0.85 9.23 -2.82
C ALA A 153 0.86 7.89 -2.08
N GLY A 154 -0.30 7.41 -1.66
CA GLY A 154 -0.46 6.10 -1.03
C GLY A 154 -0.28 4.95 -2.04
N PRO A 155 0.56 3.95 -1.76
CA PRO A 155 0.83 2.82 -2.66
C PRO A 155 -0.38 1.92 -2.94
N GLY A 156 -0.29 1.13 -4.03
CA GLY A 156 -1.23 0.04 -4.28
C GLY A 156 -1.02 -1.11 -3.29
N CYS A 157 -2.11 -1.76 -2.86
CA CYS A 157 -2.03 -2.82 -1.85
C CYS A 157 -1.19 -4.03 -2.29
N ASN A 158 -1.35 -4.49 -3.53
CA ASN A 158 -0.51 -5.57 -4.06
C ASN A 158 0.94 -5.12 -4.25
N VAL A 159 1.16 -3.84 -4.57
CA VAL A 159 2.50 -3.24 -4.67
C VAL A 159 3.22 -3.30 -3.34
N THR A 160 2.53 -2.89 -2.28
CA THR A 160 3.06 -2.95 -0.91
C THR A 160 3.53 -4.36 -0.55
N ALA A 161 2.67 -5.37 -0.75
CA ALA A 161 3.01 -6.75 -0.42
C ALA A 161 4.20 -7.27 -1.24
N THR A 162 4.18 -7.04 -2.56
CA THR A 162 5.22 -7.54 -3.47
C THR A 162 6.56 -6.86 -3.23
N THR A 163 6.56 -5.53 -3.07
CA THR A 163 7.77 -4.74 -2.80
C THR A 163 8.41 -5.15 -1.47
N LEU A 164 7.62 -5.17 -0.39
CA LEU A 164 8.13 -5.54 0.94
C LEU A 164 8.63 -6.99 0.98
N ALA A 165 8.07 -7.90 0.20
CA ALA A 165 8.58 -9.26 0.13
C ALA A 165 9.99 -9.32 -0.45
N LEU A 166 10.26 -8.68 -1.59
CA LEU A 166 11.46 -8.96 -2.39
C LEU A 166 12.54 -7.85 -2.36
N GLN A 167 12.21 -6.61 -1.98
CA GLN A 167 13.16 -5.48 -2.05
C GLN A 167 14.51 -5.72 -1.35
N PRO A 168 14.63 -6.49 -0.22
CA PRO A 168 15.96 -6.75 0.36
C PRO A 168 16.86 -7.56 -0.55
N GLY A 169 16.31 -8.57 -1.23
CA GLY A 169 17.04 -9.39 -2.18
C GLY A 169 17.51 -8.61 -3.41
N ILE A 170 16.69 -7.66 -3.88
CA ILE A 170 17.05 -6.76 -4.98
C ILE A 170 18.15 -5.80 -4.54
N ALA A 171 18.02 -5.15 -3.39
CA ALA A 171 18.97 -4.17 -2.88
C ALA A 171 20.36 -4.76 -2.63
N GLU A 172 20.43 -6.06 -2.30
CA GLU A 172 21.71 -6.77 -2.10
C GLU A 172 22.17 -7.54 -3.34
N GLY A 173 21.46 -7.44 -4.47
CA GLY A 173 21.83 -8.13 -5.71
C GLY A 173 21.81 -9.65 -5.57
N LEU A 174 20.91 -10.20 -4.73
CA LEU A 174 20.77 -11.64 -4.50
C LEU A 174 19.83 -12.30 -5.50
N VAL A 175 19.02 -11.53 -6.20
CA VAL A 175 18.05 -12.01 -7.17
C VAL A 175 18.27 -11.37 -8.53
N GLU A 176 18.06 -12.18 -9.59
CA GLU A 176 18.09 -11.67 -10.95
C GLU A 176 16.92 -10.70 -11.18
N SER A 177 17.14 -9.65 -11.96
CA SER A 177 16.10 -8.68 -12.33
C SER A 177 15.08 -9.23 -13.31
N GLN A 178 15.42 -10.29 -14.00
CA GLN A 178 14.56 -10.94 -15.00
C GLN A 178 13.87 -12.17 -14.39
N ASP A 179 12.71 -12.54 -14.93
CA ASP A 179 11.94 -13.73 -14.52
C ASP A 179 11.54 -13.71 -13.02
N ILE A 180 11.19 -12.51 -12.51
CA ILE A 180 10.53 -12.38 -11.20
C ILE A 180 9.08 -12.80 -11.36
N VAL A 181 8.59 -13.64 -10.46
CA VAL A 181 7.19 -14.10 -10.44
C VAL A 181 6.55 -13.73 -9.11
N ALA A 182 5.38 -13.11 -9.17
CA ALA A 182 4.58 -12.77 -8.00
C ALA A 182 3.15 -13.31 -8.16
N ASP A 183 2.82 -14.30 -7.34
CA ASP A 183 1.49 -14.86 -7.22
C ASP A 183 0.86 -14.38 -5.91
N LEU A 184 -0.32 -13.79 -5.98
CA LEU A 184 -0.97 -13.18 -4.83
C LEU A 184 -2.36 -13.76 -4.59
N VAL A 185 -2.65 -14.13 -3.34
CA VAL A 185 -4.00 -14.43 -2.88
C VAL A 185 -4.55 -13.17 -2.23
N VAL A 186 -5.69 -12.65 -2.74
CA VAL A 186 -6.21 -11.31 -2.44
C VAL A 186 -7.65 -11.39 -1.95
N GLY A 187 -7.97 -10.73 -0.85
CA GLY A 187 -9.33 -10.58 -0.36
C GLY A 187 -10.20 -9.67 -1.24
N TYR A 188 -11.49 -9.99 -1.32
CA TYR A 188 -12.44 -9.32 -2.22
C TYR A 188 -12.59 -7.81 -1.98
N SER A 189 -12.30 -7.30 -0.78
CA SER A 189 -12.34 -5.84 -0.51
C SER A 189 -11.35 -5.04 -1.37
N GLY A 190 -10.28 -5.69 -1.88
CA GLY A 190 -9.33 -5.08 -2.82
C GLY A 190 -9.95 -4.69 -4.17
N ALA A 191 -11.09 -5.28 -4.52
CA ALA A 191 -11.85 -4.93 -5.73
C ALA A 191 -12.76 -3.69 -5.56
N GLY A 192 -12.84 -3.12 -4.36
CA GLY A 192 -13.67 -1.97 -4.02
C GLY A 192 -15.17 -2.32 -3.83
N LYS A 193 -15.92 -1.36 -3.31
CA LYS A 193 -17.37 -1.47 -3.07
C LYS A 193 -18.14 -1.15 -4.36
N ASN A 194 -18.33 -2.15 -5.23
CA ASN A 194 -18.99 -1.98 -6.52
C ASN A 194 -20.04 -3.06 -6.78
N LEU A 195 -21.31 -2.74 -6.57
CA LEU A 195 -22.46 -3.64 -6.77
C LEU A 195 -22.74 -4.01 -8.24
N LYS A 196 -22.17 -3.30 -9.21
CA LYS A 196 -22.33 -3.60 -10.64
C LYS A 196 -21.40 -4.73 -11.12
N ARG A 197 -20.44 -5.14 -10.30
CA ARG A 197 -19.50 -6.23 -10.64
C ARG A 197 -20.08 -7.56 -10.15
N THR A 198 -20.67 -8.32 -11.05
CA THR A 198 -21.35 -9.59 -10.74
C THR A 198 -20.43 -10.63 -10.12
N ASN A 199 -19.14 -10.66 -10.50
CA ASN A 199 -18.14 -11.56 -9.91
C ASN A 199 -17.81 -11.25 -8.43
N LEU A 200 -18.35 -10.17 -7.87
CA LEU A 200 -18.24 -9.82 -6.44
C LEU A 200 -19.51 -10.20 -5.65
N LEU A 201 -20.54 -10.73 -6.30
CA LEU A 201 -21.72 -11.24 -5.60
C LEU A 201 -21.35 -12.46 -4.77
N ALA A 202 -21.97 -12.61 -3.60
CA ALA A 202 -21.65 -13.70 -2.68
C ALA A 202 -21.77 -15.08 -3.33
N ALA A 203 -22.79 -15.29 -4.21
CA ALA A 203 -22.99 -16.56 -4.92
C ALA A 203 -21.82 -16.90 -5.88
N GLU A 204 -21.14 -15.89 -6.41
CA GLU A 204 -19.99 -16.06 -7.32
C GLU A 204 -18.65 -16.12 -6.54
N ALA A 205 -18.56 -15.37 -5.44
CA ALA A 205 -17.32 -15.19 -4.70
C ALA A 205 -17.06 -16.29 -3.66
N LEU A 206 -18.12 -16.78 -2.99
CA LEU A 206 -17.99 -17.82 -1.98
C LEU A 206 -17.54 -19.15 -2.61
N GLN A 207 -16.52 -19.76 -2.03
CA GLN A 207 -15.92 -21.03 -2.47
C GLN A 207 -15.24 -20.97 -3.84
N SER A 208 -14.95 -19.77 -4.38
CA SER A 208 -14.31 -19.58 -5.68
C SER A 208 -13.03 -18.75 -5.54
N ALA A 209 -11.97 -19.19 -6.21
CA ALA A 209 -10.76 -18.41 -6.41
C ALA A 209 -10.66 -17.99 -7.89
N LEU A 210 -10.45 -16.71 -8.16
CA LEU A 210 -10.51 -16.14 -9.51
C LEU A 210 -9.27 -15.30 -9.83
N PRO A 211 -8.39 -15.70 -10.77
CA PRO A 211 -7.36 -14.83 -11.31
C PRO A 211 -7.96 -13.63 -12.04
N TYR A 212 -7.32 -12.47 -11.90
CA TYR A 212 -7.80 -11.26 -12.59
C TYR A 212 -6.66 -10.41 -13.12
N SER A 213 -6.91 -9.64 -14.17
CA SER A 213 -5.94 -8.74 -14.82
C SER A 213 -4.58 -9.37 -15.09
N VAL A 214 -4.56 -10.65 -15.50
CA VAL A 214 -3.36 -11.42 -15.82
C VAL A 214 -2.80 -11.06 -17.20
N GLY A 215 -1.60 -11.59 -17.54
CA GLY A 215 -0.97 -11.39 -18.84
C GLY A 215 -0.43 -9.97 -19.04
N GLY A 216 0.20 -9.42 -18.00
CA GLY A 216 0.85 -8.10 -18.07
C GLY A 216 -0.10 -6.90 -17.99
N LYS A 217 -1.37 -7.10 -17.66
CA LYS A 217 -2.41 -6.04 -17.73
C LYS A 217 -2.74 -5.39 -16.40
N HIS A 218 -2.15 -5.86 -15.30
CA HIS A 218 -2.49 -5.32 -13.98
C HIS A 218 -1.82 -3.96 -13.74
N ARG A 219 -2.61 -2.96 -13.35
CA ARG A 219 -2.16 -1.58 -13.12
C ARG A 219 -1.09 -1.41 -12.04
N HIS A 220 -0.89 -2.40 -11.17
CA HIS A 220 0.17 -2.37 -10.16
C HIS A 220 1.54 -2.78 -10.70
N ILE A 221 1.64 -3.37 -11.89
CA ILE A 221 2.92 -3.83 -12.46
C ILE A 221 3.92 -2.68 -12.59
N PRO A 222 3.61 -1.54 -13.25
CA PRO A 222 4.59 -0.46 -13.41
C PRO A 222 5.04 0.12 -12.06
N GLU A 223 4.15 0.22 -11.08
CA GLU A 223 4.47 0.70 -9.73
C GLU A 223 5.41 -0.28 -8.98
N ILE A 224 5.22 -1.59 -9.14
CA ILE A 224 6.13 -2.61 -8.58
C ILE A 224 7.51 -2.52 -9.22
N LEU A 225 7.57 -2.42 -10.54
CA LEU A 225 8.83 -2.32 -11.28
C LEU A 225 9.60 -1.04 -10.93
N GLN A 226 8.91 0.09 -10.79
CA GLN A 226 9.46 1.35 -10.29
C GLN A 226 10.10 1.16 -8.90
N ASN A 227 9.39 0.53 -7.98
CA ASN A 227 9.90 0.26 -6.63
C ASN A 227 11.09 -0.70 -6.63
N PHE A 228 11.14 -1.67 -7.54
CA PHE A 228 12.27 -2.57 -7.70
C PHE A 228 13.50 -1.82 -8.25
N ALA A 229 13.32 -0.90 -9.19
CA ALA A 229 14.39 -0.03 -9.66
C ALA A 229 14.95 0.82 -8.50
N HIS A 230 14.08 1.45 -7.71
CA HIS A 230 14.51 2.21 -6.53
C HIS A 230 15.26 1.35 -5.52
N ALA A 231 14.78 0.13 -5.23
CA ALA A 231 15.45 -0.78 -4.32
C ALA A 231 16.86 -1.17 -4.81
N ALA A 232 17.07 -1.22 -6.13
CA ALA A 232 18.39 -1.42 -6.73
C ALA A 232 19.27 -0.14 -6.79
N GLY A 233 18.78 0.98 -6.25
CA GLY A 233 19.47 2.28 -6.31
C GLY A 233 19.39 2.95 -7.69
N LYS A 234 18.37 2.61 -8.48
CA LYS A 234 18.12 3.10 -9.85
C LYS A 234 16.94 4.06 -9.87
N SER A 235 16.80 4.78 -10.97
CA SER A 235 15.66 5.66 -11.25
C SER A 235 14.43 4.86 -11.76
N ALA A 236 13.25 5.47 -11.71
CA ALA A 236 12.03 4.90 -12.29
C ALA A 236 12.16 4.61 -13.80
N ALA A 237 12.91 5.41 -14.53
CA ALA A 237 13.18 5.21 -15.97
C ALA A 237 13.90 3.87 -16.27
N GLU A 238 14.62 3.32 -15.29
CA GLU A 238 15.33 2.04 -15.39
C GLU A 238 14.45 0.85 -14.95
N ALA A 239 13.16 1.05 -14.64
CA ALA A 239 12.23 -0.01 -14.26
C ALA A 239 12.09 -1.11 -15.33
N SER A 240 12.33 -0.78 -16.62
CA SER A 240 12.33 -1.72 -17.74
C SER A 240 13.44 -2.80 -17.66
N GLU A 241 14.43 -2.63 -16.81
CA GLU A 241 15.44 -3.67 -16.53
C GLU A 241 14.89 -4.84 -15.72
N PHE A 242 13.70 -4.70 -15.15
CA PHE A 242 13.02 -5.73 -14.41
C PHE A 242 11.87 -6.33 -15.21
N THR A 243 11.70 -7.66 -15.12
CA THR A 243 10.51 -8.34 -15.67
C THR A 243 9.74 -9.07 -14.58
N LEU A 244 8.42 -8.95 -14.64
CA LEU A 244 7.52 -9.46 -13.60
C LEU A 244 6.35 -10.25 -14.21
N GLY A 245 6.29 -11.54 -13.94
CA GLY A 245 5.08 -12.33 -14.07
C GLY A 245 4.18 -12.07 -12.85
N PHE A 246 2.99 -11.52 -13.08
CA PHE A 246 2.10 -11.08 -12.00
C PHE A 246 0.73 -11.73 -12.09
N THR A 247 0.36 -12.51 -11.06
CA THR A 247 -0.89 -13.29 -11.02
C THR A 247 -1.64 -13.04 -9.71
N PRO A 248 -2.46 -12.00 -9.61
CA PRO A 248 -3.34 -11.82 -8.46
C PRO A 248 -4.58 -12.70 -8.58
N VAL A 249 -4.96 -13.34 -7.49
CA VAL A 249 -6.12 -14.24 -7.39
C VAL A 249 -7.05 -13.76 -6.27
N LEU A 250 -8.27 -13.36 -6.61
CA LEU A 250 -9.31 -13.13 -5.61
C LEU A 250 -9.66 -14.47 -4.94
N ALA A 251 -9.65 -14.50 -3.63
CA ALA A 251 -9.98 -15.68 -2.83
C ALA A 251 -11.14 -15.38 -1.88
N PRO A 252 -11.87 -16.39 -1.37
CA PRO A 252 -13.08 -16.22 -0.54
C PRO A 252 -12.74 -15.74 0.88
N MET A 253 -12.09 -14.61 0.98
CA MET A 253 -11.80 -13.87 2.21
C MET A 253 -12.12 -12.39 1.99
N SER A 254 -12.57 -11.70 3.03
CA SER A 254 -12.96 -10.28 2.93
C SER A 254 -11.73 -9.38 2.81
N ARG A 255 -10.69 -9.63 3.59
CA ARG A 255 -9.46 -8.82 3.69
C ARG A 255 -8.23 -9.72 3.67
N GLY A 256 -7.10 -9.12 3.38
CA GLY A 256 -5.78 -9.76 3.38
C GLY A 256 -5.20 -9.94 1.99
N ILE A 257 -3.88 -9.85 1.91
CA ILE A 257 -3.07 -10.24 0.76
C ILE A 257 -1.96 -11.15 1.28
N LEU A 258 -1.80 -12.31 0.65
CA LEU A 258 -0.60 -13.13 0.77
C LEU A 258 0.12 -13.08 -0.58
N ALA A 259 1.28 -12.44 -0.61
CA ALA A 259 2.15 -12.44 -1.77
C ALA A 259 3.20 -13.55 -1.64
N THR A 260 3.34 -14.35 -2.69
CA THR A 260 4.44 -15.28 -2.90
C THR A 260 5.26 -14.75 -4.07
N VAL A 261 6.44 -14.21 -3.78
CA VAL A 261 7.31 -13.63 -4.80
C VAL A 261 8.55 -14.50 -4.94
N SER A 262 8.85 -14.93 -6.16
CA SER A 262 10.04 -15.73 -6.40
C SER A 262 10.90 -15.15 -7.52
N ALA A 263 12.22 -15.26 -7.36
CA ALA A 263 13.20 -14.83 -8.35
C ALA A 263 14.39 -15.81 -8.40
N ARG A 264 15.09 -15.84 -9.53
CA ARG A 264 16.31 -16.64 -9.66
C ARG A 264 17.41 -16.07 -8.78
N MET A 265 18.19 -16.96 -8.18
CA MET A 265 19.39 -16.59 -7.42
C MET A 265 20.50 -16.13 -8.36
N THR A 266 21.13 -15.01 -8.04
CA THR A 266 22.39 -14.61 -8.66
C THR A 266 23.52 -15.55 -8.21
N ASP A 267 24.69 -15.48 -8.85
CA ASP A 267 25.87 -16.25 -8.41
C ASP A 267 26.33 -15.79 -7.02
N THR A 268 26.16 -14.52 -6.68
CA THR A 268 26.38 -14.02 -5.30
C THR A 268 25.49 -14.76 -4.30
N ALA A 269 24.19 -14.86 -4.56
CA ALA A 269 23.26 -15.55 -3.68
C ALA A 269 23.55 -17.06 -3.56
N LYS A 270 23.97 -17.71 -4.67
CA LYS A 270 24.34 -19.14 -4.66
C LYS A 270 25.55 -19.43 -3.77
N ALA A 271 26.47 -18.47 -3.60
CA ALA A 271 27.65 -18.60 -2.76
C ALA A 271 27.38 -18.43 -1.26
N LEU A 272 26.23 -17.80 -0.89
CA LEU A 272 25.83 -17.59 0.50
C LEU A 272 25.10 -18.82 1.08
N SER A 273 25.12 -19.00 2.39
CA SER A 273 24.25 -19.95 3.10
C SER A 273 22.80 -19.43 3.17
N ASP A 274 21.86 -20.28 3.57
CA ASP A 274 20.45 -19.90 3.73
C ASP A 274 20.28 -18.91 4.90
N GLU A 275 21.08 -19.07 5.96
CA GLU A 275 21.15 -18.17 7.10
C GLU A 275 21.67 -16.79 6.70
N GLU A 276 22.72 -16.72 5.87
CA GLU A 276 23.25 -15.46 5.37
C GLU A 276 22.25 -14.73 4.47
N ILE A 277 21.55 -15.45 3.60
CA ILE A 277 20.45 -14.87 2.81
C ILE A 277 19.35 -14.32 3.71
N ARG A 278 18.90 -15.12 4.71
CA ARG A 278 17.90 -14.69 5.67
C ARG A 278 18.34 -13.46 6.47
N ALA A 279 19.62 -13.37 6.84
CA ALA A 279 20.18 -12.23 7.56
C ALA A 279 20.03 -10.90 6.78
N VAL A 280 20.01 -10.96 5.44
CA VAL A 280 19.73 -9.78 4.59
C VAL A 280 18.33 -9.23 4.86
N TRP A 281 17.30 -10.08 4.92
CA TRP A 281 15.94 -9.64 5.26
C TRP A 281 15.85 -9.14 6.70
N SER A 282 16.51 -9.82 7.63
CA SER A 282 16.57 -9.38 9.03
C SER A 282 17.18 -7.98 9.14
N LYS A 283 18.35 -7.75 8.53
CA LYS A 283 19.00 -6.43 8.50
C LYS A 283 18.15 -5.36 7.81
N ALA A 284 17.50 -5.73 6.70
CA ALA A 284 16.68 -4.79 5.94
C ALA A 284 15.47 -4.27 6.74
N TYR A 285 14.93 -5.07 7.65
CA TYR A 285 13.73 -4.70 8.43
C TYR A 285 14.02 -4.41 9.91
N GLU A 286 15.28 -4.44 10.31
CA GLU A 286 15.68 -4.01 11.66
C GLU A 286 15.26 -2.56 11.92
N GLY A 287 14.61 -2.31 13.06
CA GLY A 287 14.11 -0.99 13.44
C GLY A 287 12.93 -0.47 12.61
N GLN A 288 12.34 -1.31 11.73
CA GLN A 288 11.14 -0.95 11.00
C GLN A 288 9.91 -1.49 11.75
N ASP A 289 9.24 -0.60 12.45
CA ASP A 289 8.22 -0.90 13.46
C ASP A 289 7.10 -1.85 13.04
N PHE A 290 6.69 -1.79 11.78
CA PHE A 290 5.57 -2.58 11.26
C PHE A 290 6.02 -3.81 10.46
N MET A 291 7.34 -4.03 10.34
CA MET A 291 7.89 -5.17 9.60
C MET A 291 8.25 -6.31 10.54
N VAL A 292 7.64 -7.46 10.36
CA VAL A 292 7.86 -8.64 11.20
C VAL A 292 8.38 -9.78 10.34
N LEU A 293 9.70 -9.99 10.35
CA LEU A 293 10.28 -11.20 9.80
C LEU A 293 9.99 -12.36 10.77
N LEU A 294 9.13 -13.28 10.35
CA LEU A 294 8.70 -14.41 11.21
C LEU A 294 9.86 -15.35 11.55
N PRO A 295 9.77 -16.09 12.66
CA PRO A 295 10.76 -17.12 12.98
C PRO A 295 10.98 -18.10 11.83
N GLU A 296 12.16 -18.68 11.75
CA GLU A 296 12.46 -19.69 10.74
C GLU A 296 11.48 -20.84 10.79
N GLY A 297 11.08 -21.35 9.63
CA GLY A 297 10.06 -22.40 9.50
C GLY A 297 8.61 -21.92 9.66
N THR A 298 8.36 -20.66 10.03
CA THR A 298 7.01 -20.11 10.14
C THR A 298 6.67 -19.28 8.91
N LEU A 299 5.59 -19.62 8.22
CA LEU A 299 5.13 -18.88 7.03
C LEU A 299 4.02 -17.88 7.37
N PRO A 300 3.95 -16.74 6.67
CA PRO A 300 2.90 -15.74 6.89
C PRO A 300 1.49 -16.27 6.55
N ALA A 301 0.51 -15.85 7.32
CA ALA A 301 -0.91 -16.12 7.07
C ALA A 301 -1.73 -14.83 7.16
N THR A 302 -2.67 -14.64 6.24
CA THR A 302 -3.51 -13.43 6.19
C THR A 302 -4.36 -13.24 7.44
N GLY A 303 -4.84 -14.31 8.07
CA GLY A 303 -5.63 -14.23 9.30
C GLY A 303 -4.91 -13.52 10.45
N ASN A 304 -3.57 -13.63 10.51
CA ASN A 304 -2.78 -13.10 11.62
C ASN A 304 -2.57 -11.58 11.58
N ILE A 305 -2.88 -10.91 10.44
CA ILE A 305 -2.58 -9.47 10.23
C ILE A 305 -3.82 -8.61 10.02
N ILE A 306 -5.01 -9.19 9.96
CA ILE A 306 -6.25 -8.43 9.72
C ILE A 306 -6.42 -7.34 10.78
N GLY A 307 -6.73 -6.13 10.33
CA GLY A 307 -6.94 -4.94 11.16
C GLY A 307 -5.65 -4.25 11.62
N SER A 308 -4.46 -4.79 11.31
CA SER A 308 -3.18 -4.23 11.73
C SER A 308 -2.41 -3.56 10.58
N ASN A 309 -1.49 -2.66 10.94
CA ASN A 309 -0.53 -2.06 9.99
C ASN A 309 0.75 -2.91 9.84
N ALA A 310 0.80 -4.11 10.45
CA ALA A 310 1.94 -5.00 10.32
C ALA A 310 2.00 -5.69 8.95
N ALA A 311 3.22 -5.96 8.50
CA ALA A 311 3.52 -6.91 7.43
C ALA A 311 4.27 -8.10 8.02
N HIS A 312 3.73 -9.31 7.88
CA HIS A 312 4.43 -10.54 8.24
C HIS A 312 5.21 -11.03 7.03
N LEU A 313 6.49 -11.22 7.20
CA LEU A 313 7.45 -11.50 6.13
C LEU A 313 8.16 -12.82 6.38
N GLN A 314 8.58 -13.50 5.32
CA GLN A 314 9.48 -14.65 5.36
C GLN A 314 10.25 -14.76 4.07
N VAL A 315 11.44 -15.35 4.13
CA VAL A 315 12.27 -15.72 2.99
C VAL A 315 12.72 -17.17 3.12
N VAL A 316 12.68 -17.88 2.01
CA VAL A 316 13.09 -19.30 1.90
C VAL A 316 13.85 -19.50 0.59
N THR A 317 14.89 -20.31 0.63
CA THR A 317 15.66 -20.68 -0.56
C THR A 317 15.25 -22.06 -1.07
N ASP A 318 15.11 -22.19 -2.39
CA ASP A 318 15.07 -23.49 -3.08
C ASP A 318 16.35 -23.66 -3.89
N ARG A 319 17.33 -24.32 -3.28
CA ARG A 319 18.64 -24.55 -3.89
C ARG A 319 18.58 -25.40 -5.15
N LYS A 320 17.61 -26.34 -5.23
CA LYS A 320 17.45 -27.22 -6.39
C LYS A 320 16.87 -26.45 -7.58
N ALA A 321 15.88 -25.60 -7.33
CA ALA A 321 15.30 -24.73 -8.35
C ALA A 321 16.18 -23.49 -8.63
N GLY A 322 17.16 -23.18 -7.78
CA GLY A 322 18.00 -21.99 -7.87
C GLY A 322 17.18 -20.70 -7.67
N ARG A 323 16.19 -20.72 -6.77
CA ARG A 323 15.28 -19.58 -6.53
C ARG A 323 15.22 -19.18 -5.07
N ILE A 324 15.00 -17.88 -4.84
CA ILE A 324 14.58 -17.33 -3.57
C ILE A 324 13.06 -17.13 -3.64
N TYR A 325 12.36 -17.57 -2.60
CA TYR A 325 10.95 -17.31 -2.36
C TYR A 325 10.83 -16.33 -1.19
N ALA A 326 10.19 -15.21 -1.44
CA ALA A 326 9.92 -14.19 -0.43
C ALA A 326 8.40 -14.05 -0.26
N PHE A 327 7.95 -14.04 0.99
CA PHE A 327 6.53 -13.99 1.32
C PHE A 327 6.20 -12.73 2.10
N ALA A 328 5.02 -12.17 1.83
CA ALA A 328 4.46 -11.10 2.64
C ALA A 328 2.97 -11.31 2.84
N ALA A 329 2.51 -11.27 4.09
CA ALA A 329 1.08 -11.15 4.41
C ALA A 329 0.80 -9.75 4.97
N ILE A 330 -0.20 -9.07 4.42
CA ILE A 330 -0.67 -7.75 4.85
C ILE A 330 -2.20 -7.69 4.86
N ASP A 331 -2.76 -6.80 5.66
CA ASP A 331 -4.15 -6.36 5.47
C ASP A 331 -4.21 -5.34 4.33
N ASN A 332 -4.92 -5.67 3.26
CA ASN A 332 -4.97 -4.84 2.05
C ASN A 332 -5.62 -3.47 2.25
N LEU A 333 -6.53 -3.31 3.21
CA LEU A 333 -7.15 -2.02 3.52
C LEU A 333 -6.35 -1.23 4.55
N ASN A 334 -5.68 -1.92 5.49
CA ASN A 334 -4.84 -1.27 6.50
C ASN A 334 -3.42 -1.06 5.94
N ARG A 335 -2.48 -1.98 6.15
CA ARG A 335 -1.10 -1.85 5.65
C ARG A 335 -1.03 -1.60 4.15
N GLY A 336 -1.92 -2.19 3.37
CA GLY A 336 -1.96 -2.03 1.91
C GLY A 336 -2.54 -0.70 1.44
N THR A 337 -3.16 0.11 2.31
CA THR A 337 -3.86 1.34 1.92
C THR A 337 -3.84 2.39 3.05
N ALA A 338 -4.84 2.38 3.93
CA ALA A 338 -5.07 3.46 4.88
C ALA A 338 -4.05 3.50 6.03
N GLY A 339 -3.60 2.35 6.51
CA GLY A 339 -2.64 2.30 7.63
C GLY A 339 -1.28 2.88 7.27
N GLN A 340 -0.71 2.48 6.11
CA GLN A 340 0.56 3.07 5.67
C GLN A 340 0.40 4.55 5.26
N ALA A 341 -0.78 4.97 4.81
CA ALA A 341 -1.07 6.37 4.53
C ALA A 341 -1.04 7.20 5.82
N VAL A 342 -1.68 6.71 6.90
CA VAL A 342 -1.63 7.37 8.22
C VAL A 342 -0.21 7.33 8.80
N GLN A 343 0.52 6.23 8.63
CA GLN A 343 1.95 6.16 9.03
C GLN A 343 2.78 7.24 8.33
N SER A 344 2.62 7.38 7.01
CA SER A 344 3.31 8.41 6.22
C SER A 344 2.89 9.82 6.61
N LEU A 345 1.59 10.03 6.91
CA LEU A 345 1.05 11.28 7.41
C LEU A 345 1.63 11.65 8.78
N ASN A 346 1.75 10.68 9.69
CA ASN A 346 2.38 10.88 11.01
C ASN A 346 3.82 11.39 10.86
N ILE A 347 4.60 10.75 9.99
CA ILE A 347 5.99 11.16 9.72
C ILE A 347 6.01 12.57 9.11
N ALA A 348 5.14 12.87 8.14
CA ALA A 348 5.07 14.17 7.48
C ALA A 348 4.76 15.31 8.46
N LEU A 349 3.94 15.04 9.48
CA LEU A 349 3.54 16.00 10.51
C LEU A 349 4.46 16.00 11.73
N GLY A 350 5.50 15.13 11.77
CA GLY A 350 6.39 15.00 12.92
C GLY A 350 5.73 14.40 14.16
N LEU A 351 4.68 13.61 13.98
CA LEU A 351 4.01 12.84 15.02
C LEU A 351 4.74 11.50 15.25
N PRO A 352 4.51 10.81 16.39
CA PRO A 352 4.97 9.43 16.55
C PRO A 352 4.45 8.57 15.40
N GLU A 353 5.33 7.84 14.74
CA GLU A 353 5.02 7.11 13.49
C GLU A 353 3.89 6.10 13.66
N ASP A 354 3.80 5.47 14.83
CA ASP A 354 2.82 4.46 15.18
C ASP A 354 1.53 5.02 15.82
N ALA A 355 1.41 6.34 15.98
CA ALA A 355 0.22 6.95 16.57
C ALA A 355 -1.05 6.53 15.82
N GLY A 356 -2.06 6.07 16.55
CA GLY A 356 -3.34 5.58 16.00
C GLY A 356 -3.25 4.25 15.24
N LEU A 357 -2.07 3.63 15.12
CA LEU A 357 -1.83 2.38 14.40
C LEU A 357 -1.57 1.20 15.33
N THR A 358 -1.97 0.01 14.92
CA THR A 358 -1.71 -1.22 15.68
C THR A 358 -0.85 -2.20 14.87
N LYS A 359 0.02 -2.92 15.58
CA LYS A 359 0.79 -4.07 15.06
C LYS A 359 0.08 -5.40 15.32
N ILE A 360 -1.04 -5.37 16.06
CA ILE A 360 -1.74 -6.56 16.52
C ILE A 360 -2.94 -6.81 15.62
N GLY A 361 -2.96 -7.95 14.94
CA GLY A 361 -4.10 -8.42 14.17
C GLY A 361 -5.20 -8.99 15.07
N VAL A 362 -6.42 -9.06 14.53
CA VAL A 362 -7.61 -9.55 15.27
C VAL A 362 -7.78 -11.07 15.24
N ALA A 363 -6.82 -11.81 14.68
CA ALA A 363 -6.87 -13.27 14.56
C ALA A 363 -7.66 -13.98 15.69
N PRO A 364 -8.28 -15.16 15.43
CA PRO A 364 -8.33 -15.97 14.22
C PRO A 364 -9.24 -15.46 13.13
#